data_b4ac50a59ab9cbeafc95d558c90aa735
#
_entry.id   b4ac50a59ab9cbeafc95d558c90aa735
#
_cell.length_a   1.000
_cell.length_b   1.000
_cell.length_c   1.000
_cell.angle_alpha   90.00
_cell.angle_beta   90.00
_cell.angle_gamma   90.00
#
_symmetry.space_group_name_H-M   'P 1'
#
loop_
_entity.id
_entity.type
_entity.pdbx_description
1 polymer ?
#
loop_
_entity_poly.entity_id
_entity_poly.type
_entity_poly.pdbx_seq_one_letter_code
_entity_poly.pdbx_strand_id
1 'polypeptide(L)'
;MNNSLLPPQKKKEPNEQQQKFLDALAHEAKGNIKHALAIAGYAETSQSNIVSSLKDEIVDVATKILAKSAPMASQKLVEILMSDDPIPQVGAKLQAAQTLLDRVGVAKRDKLDVTHTAASGIFILPNKEQLIDVSAEEVELSLIHISEPTRRRG
;
A
#
# COMPACT_ATOMS: atom_id res chain seq x y z
N MET A 1 -28.68 18.97 -5.59
CA MET A 1 -27.31 18.96 -6.14
C MET A 1 -27.07 17.60 -6.75
N ASN A 2 -27.14 17.52 -8.08
CA ASN A 2 -27.15 16.26 -8.81
C ASN A 2 -25.71 15.69 -8.89
N ASN A 3 -25.48 14.64 -8.11
CA ASN A 3 -24.26 13.85 -8.24
C ASN A 3 -24.39 13.03 -9.53
N SER A 4 -23.84 13.55 -10.61
CA SER A 4 -23.79 12.88 -11.90
C SER A 4 -22.94 11.62 -11.77
N LEU A 5 -23.60 10.49 -11.56
CA LEU A 5 -23.02 9.16 -11.71
C LEU A 5 -22.65 8.98 -13.18
N LEU A 6 -21.43 9.30 -13.53
CA LEU A 6 -20.87 8.91 -14.82
C LEU A 6 -21.01 7.38 -14.94
N PRO A 7 -21.60 6.88 -16.05
CA PRO A 7 -21.68 5.44 -16.24
C PRO A 7 -20.26 4.84 -16.24
N PRO A 8 -20.08 3.65 -15.64
CA PRO A 8 -18.78 2.98 -15.65
C PRO A 8 -18.30 2.87 -17.09
N GLN A 9 -17.16 3.45 -17.39
CA GLN A 9 -16.55 3.35 -18.70
C GLN A 9 -16.29 1.88 -18.98
N LYS A 10 -16.89 1.34 -20.06
CA LYS A 10 -16.65 -0.04 -20.50
C LYS A 10 -15.15 -0.18 -20.73
N LYS A 11 -14.52 -1.03 -19.92
CA LYS A 11 -13.10 -1.39 -20.08
C LYS A 11 -12.94 -1.91 -21.51
N LYS A 12 -12.10 -1.24 -22.29
CA LYS A 12 -11.87 -1.61 -23.69
C LYS A 12 -11.17 -2.97 -23.69
N GLU A 13 -11.78 -3.97 -24.30
CA GLU A 13 -11.16 -5.29 -24.37
C GLU A 13 -9.82 -5.22 -25.12
N PRO A 14 -8.77 -5.87 -24.59
CA PRO A 14 -7.47 -5.87 -25.23
C PRO A 14 -7.54 -6.57 -26.59
N ASN A 15 -6.86 -6.00 -27.58
CA ASN A 15 -6.73 -6.55 -28.94
C ASN A 15 -5.97 -7.90 -28.89
N GLU A 16 -6.13 -8.76 -29.92
CA GLU A 16 -5.45 -10.06 -29.99
C GLU A 16 -3.95 -9.99 -29.74
N GLN A 17 -3.28 -8.97 -30.29
CA GLN A 17 -1.85 -8.76 -30.07
C GLN A 17 -1.53 -8.34 -28.64
N GLN A 18 -2.41 -7.56 -28.01
CA GLN A 18 -2.30 -7.19 -26.59
C GLN A 18 -2.55 -8.40 -25.69
N GLN A 19 -3.49 -9.26 -26.04
CA GLN A 19 -3.72 -10.52 -25.31
C GLN A 19 -2.50 -11.43 -25.40
N LYS A 20 -1.91 -11.60 -26.59
CA LYS A 20 -0.65 -12.35 -26.75
C LYS A 20 0.47 -11.80 -25.90
N PHE A 21 0.58 -10.48 -25.79
CA PHE A 21 1.55 -9.83 -24.90
C PHE A 21 1.31 -10.18 -23.42
N LEU A 22 0.05 -10.09 -22.94
CA LEU A 22 -0.31 -10.39 -21.56
C LEU A 22 -0.09 -11.88 -21.23
N ASP A 23 -0.43 -12.77 -22.16
CA ASP A 23 -0.22 -14.21 -22.00
C ASP A 23 1.28 -14.55 -22.00
N ALA A 24 2.05 -13.97 -22.91
CA ALA A 24 3.50 -14.13 -22.94
C ALA A 24 4.15 -13.60 -21.64
N LEU A 25 3.67 -12.47 -21.14
CA LEU A 25 4.16 -11.88 -19.90
C LEU A 25 3.93 -12.79 -18.69
N ALA A 26 2.76 -13.46 -18.65
CA ALA A 26 2.40 -14.36 -17.56
C ALA A 26 3.18 -15.68 -17.57
N HIS A 27 3.49 -16.21 -18.76
CA HIS A 27 3.99 -17.58 -18.93
C HIS A 27 5.43 -17.62 -19.43
N GLU A 28 5.65 -17.28 -20.69
CA GLU A 28 6.92 -17.49 -21.38
C GLU A 28 8.00 -16.48 -20.97
N ALA A 29 7.62 -15.22 -20.86
CA ALA A 29 8.55 -14.15 -20.54
C ALA A 29 8.84 -14.01 -19.03
N LYS A 30 8.12 -14.72 -18.16
CA LYS A 30 8.31 -14.70 -16.69
C LYS A 30 8.40 -13.29 -16.12
N GLY A 31 7.54 -12.40 -16.58
CA GLY A 31 7.50 -10.98 -16.17
C GLY A 31 8.47 -10.06 -16.92
N ASN A 32 9.25 -10.56 -17.87
CA ASN A 32 10.14 -9.72 -18.68
C ASN A 32 9.36 -9.04 -19.80
N ILE A 33 9.13 -7.73 -19.65
CA ILE A 33 8.33 -6.92 -20.60
C ILE A 33 8.92 -6.93 -22.00
N LYS A 34 10.25 -6.78 -22.15
CA LYS A 34 10.90 -6.76 -23.46
C LYS A 34 10.72 -8.08 -24.20
N HIS A 35 10.88 -9.20 -23.50
CA HIS A 35 10.71 -10.52 -24.07
C HIS A 35 9.24 -10.77 -24.45
N ALA A 36 8.29 -10.37 -23.62
CA ALA A 36 6.86 -10.48 -23.92
C ALA A 36 6.46 -9.66 -25.16
N LEU A 37 7.02 -8.45 -25.32
CA LEU A 37 6.79 -7.62 -26.51
C LEU A 37 7.31 -8.29 -27.78
N ALA A 38 8.51 -8.88 -27.71
CA ALA A 38 9.10 -9.59 -28.83
C ALA A 38 8.25 -10.80 -29.27
N ILE A 39 7.75 -11.60 -28.29
CA ILE A 39 6.85 -12.74 -28.55
C ILE A 39 5.53 -12.27 -29.19
N ALA A 40 4.98 -11.14 -28.72
CA ALA A 40 3.75 -10.56 -29.25
C ALA A 40 3.93 -9.84 -30.61
N GLY A 41 5.18 -9.69 -31.08
CA GLY A 41 5.47 -9.04 -32.35
C GLY A 41 5.45 -7.52 -32.30
N TYR A 42 5.67 -6.91 -31.14
CA TYR A 42 5.83 -5.47 -30.99
C TYR A 42 7.29 -5.04 -31.16
N ALA A 43 7.48 -3.84 -31.73
CA ALA A 43 8.77 -3.20 -31.77
C ALA A 43 9.21 -2.71 -30.37
N GLU A 44 10.50 -2.78 -30.07
CA GLU A 44 11.02 -2.30 -28.75
C GLU A 44 10.67 -0.84 -28.45
N THR A 45 10.59 0.00 -29.50
CA THR A 45 10.22 1.41 -29.39
C THR A 45 8.79 1.62 -28.88
N SER A 46 7.91 0.63 -29.02
CA SER A 46 6.52 0.70 -28.61
C SER A 46 6.30 0.38 -27.11
N GLN A 47 7.35 -0.03 -26.39
CA GLN A 47 7.26 -0.49 -25.00
C GLN A 47 6.51 0.49 -24.08
N SER A 48 6.88 1.77 -24.10
CA SER A 48 6.29 2.78 -23.23
C SER A 48 4.78 2.94 -23.48
N ASN A 49 4.38 2.96 -24.74
CA ASN A 49 2.99 3.16 -25.13
C ASN A 49 2.13 1.93 -24.75
N ILE A 50 2.64 0.72 -25.01
CA ILE A 50 1.94 -0.52 -24.70
C ILE A 50 1.79 -0.69 -23.19
N VAL A 51 2.85 -0.50 -22.42
CA VAL A 51 2.80 -0.58 -20.95
C VAL A 51 1.85 0.45 -20.36
N SER A 52 1.83 1.67 -20.87
CA SER A 52 0.91 2.71 -20.40
C SER A 52 -0.54 2.39 -20.74
N SER A 53 -0.81 1.82 -21.93
CA SER A 53 -2.17 1.48 -22.37
C SER A 53 -2.73 0.25 -21.65
N LEU A 54 -1.88 -0.70 -21.23
CA LEU A 54 -2.25 -1.97 -20.60
C LEU A 54 -1.88 -2.02 -19.12
N LYS A 55 -1.71 -0.87 -18.48
CA LYS A 55 -1.26 -0.79 -17.09
C LYS A 55 -2.11 -1.62 -16.14
N ASP A 56 -3.42 -1.50 -16.25
CA ASP A 56 -4.37 -2.19 -15.36
C ASP A 56 -4.37 -3.70 -15.62
N GLU A 57 -4.31 -4.11 -16.88
CA GLU A 57 -4.24 -5.51 -17.28
C GLU A 57 -2.92 -6.16 -16.83
N ILE A 58 -1.81 -5.44 -16.89
CA ILE A 58 -0.51 -5.91 -16.36
C ILE A 58 -0.58 -6.12 -14.85
N VAL A 59 -1.23 -5.21 -14.12
CA VAL A 59 -1.45 -5.36 -12.67
C VAL A 59 -2.33 -6.57 -12.38
N ASP A 60 -3.39 -6.78 -13.16
CA ASP A 60 -4.27 -7.96 -13.04
C ASP A 60 -3.47 -9.27 -13.26
N VAL A 61 -2.58 -9.30 -14.26
CA VAL A 61 -1.69 -10.45 -14.51
C VAL A 61 -0.74 -10.67 -13.33
N ALA A 62 -0.12 -9.62 -12.81
CA ALA A 62 0.77 -9.73 -11.66
C ALA A 62 0.03 -10.25 -10.42
N THR A 63 -1.17 -9.78 -10.18
CA THR A 63 -2.03 -10.25 -9.08
C THR A 63 -2.38 -11.73 -9.22
N LYS A 64 -2.70 -12.19 -10.44
CA LYS A 64 -2.95 -13.62 -10.72
C LYS A 64 -1.71 -14.48 -10.47
N ILE A 65 -0.52 -14.01 -10.82
CA ILE A 65 0.75 -14.72 -10.56
C ILE A 65 0.98 -14.84 -9.05
N LEU A 66 0.78 -13.75 -8.30
CA LEU A 66 0.90 -13.77 -6.84
C LEU A 66 -0.10 -14.76 -6.21
N ALA A 67 -1.36 -14.73 -6.66
CA ALA A 67 -2.39 -15.63 -6.15
C ALA A 67 -2.05 -17.12 -6.42
N LYS A 68 -1.51 -17.43 -7.61
CA LYS A 68 -1.03 -18.79 -7.94
C LYS A 68 0.17 -19.22 -7.08
N SER A 69 1.00 -18.26 -6.64
CA SER A 69 2.19 -18.53 -5.84
C SER A 69 1.90 -18.65 -4.34
N ALA A 70 0.74 -18.17 -3.89
CA ALA A 70 0.37 -18.18 -2.47
C ALA A 70 0.37 -19.57 -1.81
N PRO A 71 -0.16 -20.65 -2.44
CA PRO A 71 -0.07 -21.99 -1.87
C PRO A 71 1.36 -22.47 -1.67
N MET A 72 2.26 -22.18 -2.63
CA MET A 72 3.68 -22.52 -2.50
C MET A 72 4.35 -21.76 -1.36
N ALA A 73 4.04 -20.48 -1.19
CA ALA A 73 4.55 -19.68 -0.08
C ALA A 73 4.06 -20.23 1.27
N SER A 74 2.80 -20.62 1.37
CA SER A 74 2.23 -21.24 2.59
C SER A 74 2.91 -22.57 2.92
N GLN A 75 3.11 -23.43 1.93
CA GLN A 75 3.84 -24.70 2.13
C GLN A 75 5.27 -24.45 2.58
N LYS A 76 5.95 -23.45 2.00
CA LYS A 76 7.33 -23.11 2.38
C LYS A 76 7.43 -22.60 3.82
N LEU A 77 6.42 -21.88 4.30
CA LEU A 77 6.36 -21.47 5.71
C LEU A 77 6.22 -22.70 6.64
N VAL A 78 5.35 -23.64 6.28
CA VAL A 78 5.18 -24.89 7.05
C VAL A 78 6.46 -25.72 7.04
N GLU A 79 7.13 -25.85 5.88
CA GLU A 79 8.40 -26.55 5.76
C GLU A 79 9.50 -25.93 6.64
N ILE A 80 9.58 -24.59 6.65
CA ILE A 80 10.53 -23.86 7.51
C ILE A 80 10.21 -24.11 8.99
N LEU A 81 8.94 -24.16 9.36
CA LEU A 81 8.51 -24.37 10.73
C LEU A 81 8.79 -25.80 11.23
N MET A 82 8.72 -26.78 10.33
CA MET A 82 8.92 -28.21 10.66
C MET A 82 10.37 -28.68 10.44
N SER A 83 11.25 -27.82 9.96
CA SER A 83 12.64 -28.18 9.71
C SER A 83 13.45 -28.11 10.99
N ASP A 84 14.09 -29.22 11.38
CA ASP A 84 15.07 -29.26 12.47
C ASP A 84 16.47 -28.84 12.01
N ASP A 85 16.72 -28.84 10.70
CA ASP A 85 18.01 -28.46 10.11
C ASP A 85 18.14 -26.95 9.88
N PRO A 86 19.36 -26.38 10.03
CA PRO A 86 19.58 -24.96 9.77
C PRO A 86 19.38 -24.63 8.28
N ILE A 87 18.32 -23.87 7.97
CA ILE A 87 18.02 -23.46 6.60
C ILE A 87 18.80 -22.18 6.27
N PRO A 88 19.64 -22.17 5.21
CA PRO A 88 20.34 -20.97 4.79
C PRO A 88 19.36 -19.85 4.43
N GLN A 89 19.64 -18.63 4.91
CA GLN A 89 18.82 -17.43 4.66
C GLN A 89 17.34 -17.58 5.06
N VAL A 90 17.07 -18.34 6.12
CA VAL A 90 15.70 -18.59 6.58
C VAL A 90 14.91 -17.31 6.81
N GLY A 91 15.53 -16.29 7.39
CA GLY A 91 14.88 -14.99 7.64
C GLY A 91 14.41 -14.30 6.36
N ALA A 92 15.24 -14.28 5.32
CA ALA A 92 14.89 -13.69 4.04
C ALA A 92 13.77 -14.48 3.33
N LYS A 93 13.82 -15.80 3.37
CA LYS A 93 12.78 -16.69 2.80
C LYS A 93 11.45 -16.50 3.54
N LEU A 94 11.48 -16.43 4.86
CA LEU A 94 10.31 -16.22 5.71
C LEU A 94 9.65 -14.87 5.39
N GLN A 95 10.46 -13.81 5.35
CA GLN A 95 9.98 -12.47 5.03
C GLN A 95 9.38 -12.39 3.62
N ALA A 96 10.02 -13.01 2.62
CA ALA A 96 9.50 -13.06 1.26
C ALA A 96 8.15 -13.77 1.19
N ALA A 97 8.01 -14.93 1.85
CA ALA A 97 6.76 -15.68 1.88
C ALA A 97 5.64 -14.90 2.60
N GLN A 98 5.93 -14.28 3.74
CA GLN A 98 4.98 -13.43 4.46
C GLN A 98 4.52 -12.25 3.60
N THR A 99 5.47 -11.53 2.97
CA THR A 99 5.14 -10.40 2.10
C THR A 99 4.27 -10.80 0.91
N LEU A 100 4.48 -12.00 0.36
CA LEU A 100 3.66 -12.53 -0.73
C LEU A 100 2.25 -12.81 -0.24
N LEU A 101 2.09 -13.48 0.90
CA LEU A 101 0.79 -13.80 1.48
C LEU A 101 0.02 -12.52 1.86
N ASP A 102 0.69 -11.52 2.40
CA ASP A 102 0.09 -10.23 2.72
C ASP A 102 -0.51 -9.55 1.48
N ARG A 103 0.21 -9.58 0.37
CA ARG A 103 -0.26 -9.00 -0.90
C ARG A 103 -1.44 -9.74 -1.51
N VAL A 104 -1.56 -11.03 -1.25
CA VAL A 104 -2.68 -11.86 -1.73
C VAL A 104 -3.90 -11.75 -0.79
N GLY A 105 -3.76 -11.08 0.35
CA GLY A 105 -4.85 -10.91 1.32
C GLY A 105 -5.01 -12.06 2.30
N VAL A 106 -4.02 -12.95 2.41
CA VAL A 106 -3.93 -13.99 3.45
C VAL A 106 -3.22 -13.45 4.70
N ALA A 107 -3.05 -12.14 4.76
CA ALA A 107 -2.39 -11.46 5.86
C ALA A 107 -3.06 -11.73 7.20
N LYS A 108 -2.24 -11.69 8.25
CA LYS A 108 -2.71 -11.47 9.61
C LYS A 108 -3.62 -10.25 9.61
N ARG A 109 -4.92 -10.46 9.68
CA ARG A 109 -5.87 -9.37 9.81
C ARG A 109 -5.70 -8.79 11.22
N ASP A 110 -4.87 -7.80 11.35
CA ASP A 110 -5.02 -6.87 12.44
C ASP A 110 -6.33 -6.11 12.16
N LYS A 111 -7.44 -6.72 12.60
CA LYS A 111 -8.71 -6.02 12.63
C LYS A 111 -8.58 -4.91 13.66
N LEU A 112 -8.08 -3.78 13.21
CA LEU A 112 -8.44 -2.54 13.83
C LEU A 112 -9.92 -2.33 13.45
N ASP A 113 -10.82 -2.92 14.20
CA ASP A 113 -12.22 -2.52 14.22
C ASP A 113 -12.24 -1.12 14.87
N VAL A 114 -11.86 -0.12 14.09
CA VAL A 114 -12.20 1.25 14.41
C VAL A 114 -13.69 1.35 14.20
N THR A 115 -14.44 0.87 15.17
CA THR A 115 -15.84 1.24 15.33
C THR A 115 -15.81 2.75 15.59
N HIS A 116 -15.89 3.53 14.52
CA HIS A 116 -16.36 4.88 14.63
C HIS A 116 -17.82 4.78 15.12
N THR A 117 -17.97 4.56 16.40
CA THR A 117 -19.18 4.98 17.06
C THR A 117 -19.16 6.49 16.83
N ALA A 118 -19.87 6.94 15.78
CA ALA A 118 -20.25 8.32 15.69
C ALA A 118 -21.06 8.55 16.99
N ALA A 119 -20.36 8.89 18.06
CA ALA A 119 -20.96 9.54 19.16
C ALA A 119 -21.54 10.78 18.53
N SER A 120 -22.87 10.79 18.33
CA SER A 120 -23.64 12.01 18.06
C SER A 120 -23.51 12.85 19.33
N GLY A 121 -22.28 13.26 19.61
CA GLY A 121 -21.98 14.27 20.60
C GLY A 121 -22.52 15.54 20.04
N ILE A 122 -23.65 15.99 20.57
CA ILE A 122 -24.06 17.35 20.43
C ILE A 122 -22.95 18.18 21.08
N PHE A 123 -22.04 18.71 20.26
CA PHE A 123 -21.11 19.72 20.73
C PHE A 123 -21.91 20.96 21.06
N ILE A 124 -22.30 21.10 22.33
CA ILE A 124 -22.87 22.35 22.84
C ILE A 124 -21.68 23.30 22.92
N LEU A 125 -21.50 24.10 21.89
CA LEU A 125 -20.57 25.24 21.96
C LEU A 125 -21.09 26.18 23.06
N PRO A 126 -20.25 26.56 24.03
CA PRO A 126 -20.65 27.57 25.03
C PRO A 126 -21.07 28.85 24.30
N ASN A 127 -22.16 29.43 24.78
CA ASN A 127 -22.67 30.70 24.23
C ASN A 127 -21.55 31.74 24.24
N LYS A 128 -21.45 32.48 23.16
CA LYS A 128 -20.42 33.50 22.93
C LYS A 128 -20.46 34.66 23.97
N GLU A 129 -21.50 34.70 24.80
CA GLU A 129 -21.71 35.71 25.83
C GLU A 129 -21.01 35.42 27.17
N GLN A 130 -20.32 34.28 27.29
CA GLN A 130 -19.47 33.93 28.44
C GLN A 130 -17.97 34.09 28.15
N LEU A 131 -17.63 35.07 27.32
CA LEU A 131 -16.25 35.56 27.32
C LEU A 131 -16.05 36.25 28.67
N ILE A 132 -15.36 35.57 29.58
CA ILE A 132 -14.85 36.18 30.80
C ILE A 132 -13.95 37.30 30.33
N ASP A 133 -14.38 38.53 30.56
CA ASP A 133 -13.57 39.72 30.32
C ASP A 133 -12.47 39.71 31.38
N VAL A 134 -11.35 39.04 31.05
CA VAL A 134 -10.16 39.04 31.85
C VAL A 134 -9.55 40.42 31.65
N SER A 135 -9.91 41.35 32.51
CA SER A 135 -9.28 42.67 32.55
C SER A 135 -7.77 42.46 32.65
N ALA A 136 -7.03 43.13 31.78
CA ALA A 136 -5.58 42.96 31.61
C ALA A 136 -4.72 43.39 32.82
N GLU A 137 -5.35 43.66 33.96
CA GLU A 137 -4.66 44.20 35.16
C GLU A 137 -4.16 43.13 36.14
N GLU A 138 -4.48 41.84 35.95
CA GLU A 138 -4.08 40.80 36.90
C GLU A 138 -3.10 39.77 36.33
N VAL A 139 -2.43 40.03 35.24
CA VAL A 139 -1.33 39.16 34.80
C VAL A 139 -0.02 39.68 35.36
N GLU A 140 0.26 39.40 36.62
CA GLU A 140 1.62 39.44 37.11
C GLU A 140 2.45 38.40 36.34
N LEU A 141 3.19 38.85 35.36
CA LEU A 141 4.17 38.03 34.66
C LEU A 141 5.31 37.68 35.66
N SER A 142 5.19 36.54 36.30
CA SER A 142 6.30 35.93 37.03
C SER A 142 7.41 35.62 36.02
N LEU A 143 8.39 36.50 35.94
CA LEU A 143 9.63 36.31 35.19
C LEU A 143 10.41 35.17 35.84
N ILE A 144 10.27 34.00 35.30
CA ILE A 144 11.18 32.87 35.63
C ILE A 144 12.53 33.22 35.04
N HIS A 145 13.42 33.63 35.89
CA HIS A 145 14.87 33.77 35.58
C HIS A 145 15.43 32.39 35.27
N ILE A 146 15.61 32.07 33.99
CA ILE A 146 16.40 30.92 33.56
C ILE A 146 17.88 31.36 33.68
N SER A 147 18.55 30.94 34.74
CA SER A 147 20.00 31.12 34.91
C SER A 147 20.69 30.20 33.89
N GLU A 148 21.49 30.79 32.99
CA GLU A 148 22.39 30.07 32.09
C GLU A 148 23.40 29.20 32.87
N PRO A 149 23.63 27.95 32.42
CA PRO A 149 24.67 27.12 33.02
C PRO A 149 26.05 27.65 32.60
N THR A 150 26.81 28.08 33.57
CA THR A 150 28.20 28.51 33.44
C THR A 150 29.08 27.40 32.85
N ARG A 151 29.60 27.64 31.65
CA ARG A 151 30.55 26.78 30.96
C ARG A 151 31.90 26.80 31.71
N ARG A 152 32.20 25.77 32.50
CA ARG A 152 33.54 25.55 33.05
C ARG A 152 34.51 25.18 31.92
N ARG A 153 35.48 26.04 31.71
CA ARG A 153 36.74 25.70 31.03
C ARG A 153 37.66 25.06 32.07
N GLY A 154 38.21 23.89 31.73
CA GLY A 154 39.32 23.22 32.34
C GLY A 154 39.91 22.25 31.31
#